data_7ee4c1d847c5575f38daefe91397f11f
#
_entry.id   7ee4c1d847c5575f38daefe91397f11f
#
_cell.length_a   1.000
_cell.length_b   1.000
_cell.length_c   1.000
_cell.angle_alpha   90.00
_cell.angle_beta   90.00
_cell.angle_gamma   90.00
#
_symmetry.space_group_name_H-M   'P 1'
#
loop_
_entity.id
_entity.type
_entity.pdbx_description
1 polymer ?
#
loop_
_entity_poly.entity_id
_entity_poly.type
_entity_poly.pdbx_seq_one_letter_code
_entity_poly.pdbx_strand_id
1 'polypeptide(L)'
;MQIGGFSNSGINASIRGYILRSLVKGYHFSLSTKTLTNKMMSCGLITTPDISDQLYSLEQCNLIQFSNNSDAFSALDDDAVIRLTAEGIRFIENGGDPEMGIDL
;
A
#
# COMPACT_ATOMS: atom_id res chain seq x y z
N MET A 1 -13.63 24.26 7.92
CA MET A 1 -14.37 23.01 7.86
C MET A 1 -13.50 21.94 7.24
N GLN A 2 -13.24 20.90 7.97
CA GLN A 2 -12.22 19.92 7.60
C GLN A 2 -12.74 18.51 7.42
N ILE A 3 -14.02 18.40 7.19
CA ILE A 3 -14.65 17.09 7.06
C ILE A 3 -14.01 16.27 5.96
N GLY A 4 -13.75 16.92 4.81
CA GLY A 4 -13.09 16.24 3.71
C GLY A 4 -11.73 15.70 4.08
N GLY A 5 -10.97 16.46 4.87
CA GLY A 5 -9.65 16.03 5.31
C GLY A 5 -9.71 14.79 6.19
N PHE A 6 -10.67 14.73 7.09
CA PHE A 6 -10.84 13.55 7.94
C PHE A 6 -11.21 12.33 7.12
N SER A 7 -12.15 12.50 6.19
CA SER A 7 -12.56 11.39 5.34
C SER A 7 -11.41 10.86 4.51
N ASN A 8 -10.62 11.77 3.93
CA ASN A 8 -9.46 11.38 3.13
C ASN A 8 -8.42 10.65 3.96
N SER A 9 -8.19 11.09 5.19
CA SER A 9 -7.24 10.42 6.08
C SER A 9 -7.69 9.01 6.39
N GLY A 10 -8.99 8.81 6.66
CA GLY A 10 -9.51 7.48 6.94
C GLY A 10 -9.42 6.56 5.73
N ILE A 11 -9.75 7.07 4.55
CA ILE A 11 -9.66 6.30 3.31
C ILE A 11 -8.22 5.92 3.03
N ASN A 12 -7.29 6.86 3.19
CA ASN A 12 -5.88 6.59 2.93
C ASN A 12 -5.33 5.54 3.88
N ALA A 13 -5.71 5.58 5.14
CA ALA A 13 -5.29 4.58 6.11
C ALA A 13 -5.80 3.19 5.73
N SER A 14 -7.04 3.11 5.25
CA SER A 14 -7.62 1.85 4.79
C SER A 14 -6.91 1.31 3.56
N ILE A 15 -6.57 2.19 2.62
CA ILE A 15 -5.84 1.80 1.41
C ILE A 15 -4.47 1.24 1.78
N ARG A 16 -3.74 1.91 2.67
CA ARG A 16 -2.43 1.43 3.10
C ARG A 16 -2.52 0.07 3.78
N GLY A 17 -3.51 -0.09 4.65
CA GLY A 17 -3.73 -1.38 5.31
C GLY A 17 -4.07 -2.49 4.33
N TYR A 18 -4.91 -2.19 3.35
CA TYR A 18 -5.27 -3.15 2.31
C TYR A 18 -4.04 -3.57 1.51
N ILE A 19 -3.17 -2.62 1.17
CA ILE A 19 -1.94 -2.92 0.44
C ILE A 19 -1.10 -3.93 1.23
N LEU A 20 -0.87 -3.65 2.50
CA LEU A 20 -0.03 -4.54 3.32
C LEU A 20 -0.65 -5.93 3.47
N ARG A 21 -1.96 -6.00 3.73
CA ARG A 21 -2.63 -7.30 3.86
C ARG A 21 -2.58 -8.09 2.56
N SER A 22 -2.70 -7.41 1.43
CA SER A 22 -2.63 -8.06 0.13
C SER A 22 -1.25 -8.63 -0.15
N LEU A 23 -0.21 -7.91 0.24
CA LEU A 23 1.16 -8.38 0.05
C LEU A 23 1.45 -9.62 0.90
N VAL A 24 0.90 -9.69 2.12
CA VAL A 24 1.05 -10.88 2.96
C VAL A 24 0.53 -12.12 2.26
N LYS A 25 -0.57 -11.98 1.52
CA LYS A 25 -1.20 -13.09 0.81
C LYS A 25 -0.55 -13.36 -0.55
N GLY A 26 0.32 -12.47 -1.01
CA GLY A 26 0.97 -12.61 -2.29
C GLY A 26 2.11 -13.60 -2.26
N TYR A 27 2.57 -14.00 -3.43
CA TYR A 27 3.68 -14.93 -3.57
C TYR A 27 4.96 -14.29 -3.06
N HIS A 28 5.60 -14.92 -2.09
CA HIS A 28 6.80 -14.38 -1.43
C HIS A 28 6.57 -12.97 -0.89
N PHE A 29 5.36 -12.71 -0.36
CA PHE A 29 5.00 -11.40 0.22
C PHE A 29 5.08 -10.27 -0.81
N SER A 30 4.70 -10.56 -2.06
CA SER A 30 4.78 -9.57 -3.12
C SER A 30 3.63 -9.70 -4.10
N LEU A 31 3.34 -8.59 -4.78
CA LEU A 31 2.37 -8.53 -5.88
C LEU A 31 2.87 -7.49 -6.87
N SER A 32 2.53 -7.66 -8.15
CA SER A 32 2.77 -6.60 -9.11
C SER A 32 1.81 -5.44 -8.85
N THR A 33 2.23 -4.23 -9.22
CA THR A 33 1.42 -3.03 -8.98
C THR A 33 0.06 -3.15 -9.65
N LYS A 34 0.02 -3.61 -10.89
CA LYS A 34 -1.25 -3.71 -11.62
C LYS A 34 -2.17 -4.76 -11.02
N THR A 35 -1.63 -5.87 -10.55
CA THR A 35 -2.44 -6.88 -9.87
C THR A 35 -3.07 -6.28 -8.62
N LEU A 36 -2.28 -5.56 -7.83
CA LEU A 36 -2.76 -4.94 -6.60
C LEU A 36 -3.85 -3.89 -6.89
N THR A 37 -3.58 -2.97 -7.84
CA THR A 37 -4.55 -1.92 -8.14
C THR A 37 -5.84 -2.49 -8.75
N ASN A 38 -5.73 -3.54 -9.56
CA ASN A 38 -6.92 -4.20 -10.11
C ASN A 38 -7.80 -4.80 -9.01
N LYS A 39 -7.18 -5.43 -8.02
CA LYS A 39 -7.93 -5.95 -6.86
C LYS A 39 -8.63 -4.84 -6.11
N MET A 40 -7.94 -3.73 -5.90
CA MET A 40 -8.49 -2.61 -5.14
C MET A 40 -9.63 -1.93 -5.90
N MET A 41 -9.52 -1.82 -7.21
CA MET A 41 -10.60 -1.27 -8.03
C MET A 41 -11.79 -2.22 -8.07
N SER A 42 -11.55 -3.53 -8.14
CA SER A 42 -12.61 -4.53 -8.18
C SER A 42 -13.46 -4.55 -6.92
N CYS A 43 -12.85 -4.28 -5.76
CA CYS A 43 -13.59 -4.25 -4.50
C CYS A 43 -14.13 -2.85 -4.16
N GLY A 44 -13.91 -1.88 -5.04
CA GLY A 44 -14.45 -0.52 -4.86
C GLY A 44 -13.67 0.36 -3.90
N LEU A 45 -12.50 -0.08 -3.46
CA LEU A 45 -11.70 0.72 -2.53
C LEU A 45 -11.11 1.95 -3.20
N ILE A 46 -10.75 1.84 -4.48
CA ILE A 46 -10.26 2.96 -5.28
C ILE A 46 -11.03 3.00 -6.60
N THR A 47 -11.06 4.18 -7.22
CA THR A 47 -11.73 4.38 -8.50
C THR A 47 -10.74 4.57 -9.65
N THR A 48 -9.48 4.88 -9.33
CA THR A 48 -8.41 5.00 -10.31
C THR A 48 -7.23 4.19 -9.81
N PRO A 49 -6.33 3.73 -10.71
CA PRO A 49 -5.21 2.90 -10.30
C PRO A 49 -4.05 3.66 -9.65
N ASP A 50 -4.15 4.98 -9.53
CA ASP A 50 -3.05 5.77 -8.99
C ASP A 50 -3.06 5.75 -7.47
N ILE A 51 -2.18 4.91 -6.90
CA ILE A 51 -1.99 4.80 -5.45
C ILE A 51 -0.56 5.23 -5.07
N SER A 52 0.04 6.10 -5.87
CA SER A 52 1.44 6.47 -5.68
C SER A 52 1.69 7.14 -4.33
N ASP A 53 0.76 7.97 -3.85
CA ASP A 53 0.93 8.62 -2.55
C ASP A 53 0.94 7.61 -1.40
N GLN A 54 0.08 6.61 -1.46
CA GLN A 54 0.02 5.56 -0.46
C GLN A 54 1.26 4.67 -0.52
N LEU A 55 1.72 4.35 -1.73
CA LEU A 55 2.95 3.58 -1.90
C LEU A 55 4.16 4.35 -1.38
N TYR A 56 4.22 5.64 -1.67
CA TYR A 56 5.29 6.49 -1.18
C TYR A 56 5.33 6.50 0.36
N SER A 57 4.17 6.66 0.97
CA SER A 57 4.06 6.66 2.43
C SER A 57 4.58 5.36 3.04
N LEU A 58 4.18 4.22 2.45
CA LEU A 58 4.63 2.91 2.95
C LEU A 58 6.12 2.70 2.73
N GLU A 59 6.64 3.17 1.60
CA GLU A 59 8.07 3.09 1.32
C GLU A 59 8.87 3.93 2.32
N GLN A 60 8.40 5.13 2.63
CA GLN A 60 9.07 5.99 3.59
C GLN A 60 9.07 5.41 5.00
N CYS A 61 8.08 4.60 5.33
CA CYS A 61 8.05 3.87 6.59
C CYS A 61 8.90 2.60 6.54
N ASN A 62 9.56 2.34 5.43
CA ASN A 62 10.41 1.16 5.23
C ASN A 62 9.64 -0.16 5.32
N LEU A 63 8.37 -0.15 4.96
CA LEU A 63 7.53 -1.34 5.04
C LEU A 63 7.47 -2.11 3.72
N ILE A 64 7.71 -1.44 2.60
CA ILE A 64 7.69 -2.04 1.26
C ILE A 64 8.90 -1.61 0.46
N GLN A 65 9.17 -2.36 -0.60
CA GLN A 65 10.20 -2.03 -1.58
C GLN A 65 9.72 -2.42 -2.97
N PHE A 66 10.37 -1.88 -3.98
CA PHE A 66 9.99 -2.08 -5.38
C PHE A 66 11.10 -2.79 -6.14
N SER A 67 10.70 -3.57 -7.15
CA SER A 67 11.67 -4.25 -8.04
C SER A 67 12.23 -3.28 -9.07
N ASN A 68 13.37 -3.68 -9.66
CA ASN A 68 13.96 -3.03 -10.85
C ASN A 68 14.21 -1.54 -10.69
N ASN A 69 14.59 -1.11 -9.49
CA ASN A 69 14.88 0.29 -9.20
C ASN A 69 13.69 1.23 -9.43
N SER A 70 12.48 0.68 -9.42
CA SER A 70 11.27 1.48 -9.52
C SER A 70 11.02 2.21 -8.20
N ASP A 71 10.07 3.12 -8.19
CA ASP A 71 9.68 3.85 -6.99
C ASP A 71 8.16 3.99 -6.96
N ALA A 72 7.65 4.64 -5.90
CA ALA A 72 6.21 4.78 -5.70
C ALA A 72 5.51 5.47 -6.87
N PHE A 73 6.19 6.40 -7.52
CA PHE A 73 5.58 7.21 -8.58
C PHE A 73 5.72 6.58 -9.97
N SER A 74 6.62 5.62 -10.13
CA SER A 74 6.82 4.91 -11.39
C SER A 74 6.25 3.50 -11.38
N ALA A 75 5.89 3.00 -10.21
CA ALA A 75 5.51 1.59 -10.05
C ALA A 75 4.36 1.17 -10.95
N LEU A 76 3.34 2.02 -11.10
CA LEU A 76 2.19 1.67 -11.94
C LEU A 76 2.59 1.54 -13.40
N ASP A 77 3.36 2.51 -13.91
CA ASP A 77 3.80 2.49 -15.31
C ASP A 77 4.73 1.31 -15.59
N ASP A 78 5.61 1.02 -14.63
CA ASP A 78 6.59 -0.06 -14.75
C ASP A 78 5.99 -1.43 -14.44
N ASP A 79 4.78 -1.47 -13.91
CA ASP A 79 4.19 -2.67 -13.33
C ASP A 79 5.18 -3.34 -12.37
N ALA A 80 5.79 -2.53 -11.52
CA ALA A 80 6.81 -3.01 -10.60
C ALA A 80 6.22 -3.97 -9.58
N VAL A 81 7.02 -4.94 -9.17
CA VAL A 81 6.64 -5.84 -8.10
C VAL A 81 6.86 -5.11 -6.78
N ILE A 82 5.83 -5.09 -5.94
CA ILE A 82 5.86 -4.50 -4.61
C ILE A 82 6.04 -5.64 -3.63
N ARG A 83 7.00 -5.52 -2.72
CA ARG A 83 7.31 -6.57 -1.76
C ARG A 83 7.39 -5.99 -0.36
N LEU A 84 6.92 -6.76 0.63
CA LEU A 84 7.13 -6.40 2.02
C LEU A 84 8.61 -6.51 2.38
N THR A 85 9.09 -5.55 3.15
CA THR A 85 10.41 -5.66 3.77
C THR A 85 10.31 -6.52 5.04
N ALA A 86 11.45 -6.88 5.62
CA ALA A 86 11.44 -7.54 6.94
C ALA A 86 10.71 -6.68 7.98
N GLU A 87 10.91 -5.38 7.90
CA GLU A 87 10.21 -4.41 8.76
C GLU A 87 8.70 -4.49 8.55
N GLY A 88 8.27 -4.56 7.28
CA GLY A 88 6.85 -4.65 6.94
C GLY A 88 6.21 -5.92 7.48
N ILE A 89 6.92 -7.04 7.38
CA ILE A 89 6.43 -8.32 7.91
C ILE A 89 6.26 -8.22 9.42
N ARG A 90 7.26 -7.70 10.13
CA ARG A 90 7.18 -7.53 11.60
C ARG A 90 6.06 -6.59 11.98
N PHE A 91 5.87 -5.51 11.23
CA PHE A 91 4.80 -4.54 11.48
C PHE A 91 3.44 -5.23 11.48
N ILE A 92 3.19 -6.07 10.48
CA ILE A 92 1.92 -6.78 10.37
C ILE A 92 1.78 -7.83 11.46
N GLU A 93 2.84 -8.56 11.76
CA GLU A 93 2.83 -9.59 12.80
C GLU A 93 2.53 -9.00 14.18
N ASN A 94 2.95 -7.75 14.41
CA ASN A 94 2.71 -7.06 15.66
C ASN A 94 1.35 -6.34 15.69
N GLY A 95 0.53 -6.50 14.66
CA GLY A 95 -0.79 -5.90 14.62
C GLY A 95 -0.82 -4.45 14.16
N GLY A 96 0.30 -3.96 13.64
CA GLY A 96 0.41 -2.61 13.13
C GLY A 96 0.62 -1.57 14.22
N ASP A 97 0.51 -0.32 13.83
CA ASP A 97 0.65 0.83 14.73
C ASP A 97 -0.33 1.90 14.24
N PRO A 98 -1.42 2.13 14.99
CA PRO A 98 -2.44 3.10 14.54
C PRO A 98 -1.89 4.50 14.35
N GLU A 99 -0.82 4.86 15.05
CA GLU A 99 -0.25 6.20 14.93
C GLU A 99 0.46 6.43 13.61
N MET A 100 0.77 5.37 12.87
CA MET A 100 1.41 5.49 11.57
C MET A 100 0.41 5.75 10.43
N GLY A 101 -0.87 5.84 10.74
CA GLY A 101 -1.88 6.09 9.72
C GLY A 101 -2.13 4.90 8.81
N ILE A 102 -2.03 3.70 9.36
CA ILE A 102 -2.26 2.46 8.62
C ILE A 102 -3.31 1.65 9.36
N ASP A 103 -4.39 1.36 8.69
CA ASP A 103 -5.53 0.65 9.26
C ASP A 103 -5.49 -0.81 8.80
N LEU A 104 -4.92 -1.66 9.65
CA LEU A 104 -4.82 -3.10 9.33
C LEU A 104 -6.11 -3.86 9.61
#